data_93cd37bd563b3d09e3ae5ced6810d070
#
_entry.id   93cd37bd563b3d09e3ae5ced6810d070
#
_cell.length_a   1.000
_cell.length_b   1.000
_cell.length_c   1.000
_cell.angle_alpha   90.00
_cell.angle_beta   90.00
_cell.angle_gamma   90.00
#
_symmetry.space_group_name_H-M   'P 1'
#
loop_
_entity.id
_entity.type
_entity.pdbx_description
1 polymer ?
#
loop_
_entity_poly.entity_id
_entity_poly.type
_entity_poly.pdbx_seq_one_letter_code
_entity_poly.pdbx_strand_id
1 'polypeptide(L)'
;MIETKQLEYFVVCVRLSSFSRAAEALYTTQPNVSKVIRTLEQELGFSLFIRQSRGIVLTSRGRRVYEYASKAVEQVEQLVSFARMDKGEEL
;
A
#
# COMPACT_ATOMS: atom_id res chain seq x y z
N MET A 1 10.19 -11.41 3.83
CA MET A 1 8.98 -11.72 3.08
C MET A 1 8.08 -10.50 3.01
N ILE A 2 7.36 -10.33 1.91
CA ILE A 2 6.46 -9.18 1.74
C ILE A 2 5.25 -9.31 2.67
N GLU A 3 4.94 -8.22 3.36
CA GLU A 3 3.84 -8.19 4.31
C GLU A 3 2.66 -7.38 3.78
N THR A 4 1.46 -7.73 4.22
CA THR A 4 0.23 -7.02 3.84
C THR A 4 0.32 -5.52 4.14
N LYS A 5 0.92 -5.16 5.26
CA LYS A 5 1.11 -3.76 5.64
C LYS A 5 1.87 -2.97 4.57
N GLN A 6 2.93 -3.57 4.01
CA GLN A 6 3.72 -2.92 2.96
C GLN A 6 2.87 -2.68 1.71
N LEU A 7 2.04 -3.66 1.34
CA LEU A 7 1.15 -3.54 0.19
C LEU A 7 0.09 -2.47 0.42
N GLU A 8 -0.46 -2.41 1.63
CA GLU A 8 -1.45 -1.39 2.00
C GLU A 8 -0.84 0.01 1.90
N TYR A 9 0.35 0.20 2.45
CA TYR A 9 1.05 1.49 2.37
C TYR A 9 1.30 1.88 0.92
N PHE A 10 1.75 0.92 0.11
CA PHE A 10 2.02 1.16 -1.30
C PHE A 10 0.74 1.59 -2.04
N VAL A 11 -0.36 0.86 -1.85
CA VAL A 11 -1.63 1.17 -2.49
C VAL A 11 -2.12 2.57 -2.11
N VAL A 12 -2.04 2.94 -0.84
CA VAL A 12 -2.46 4.27 -0.39
C VAL A 12 -1.58 5.36 -1.01
N CYS A 13 -0.26 5.14 -1.08
CA CYS A 13 0.66 6.08 -1.73
C CYS A 13 0.29 6.31 -3.19
N VAL A 14 -0.06 5.25 -3.91
CA VAL A 14 -0.45 5.37 -5.31
C VAL A 14 -1.75 6.17 -5.44
N ARG A 15 -2.76 5.83 -4.65
CA ARG A 15 -4.07 6.48 -4.72
C ARG A 15 -3.99 7.97 -4.43
N LEU A 16 -3.14 8.37 -3.49
CA LEU A 16 -3.02 9.76 -3.10
C LEU A 16 -1.89 10.50 -3.81
N SER A 17 -1.05 9.79 -4.56
CA SER A 17 0.09 10.32 -5.29
C SER A 17 1.02 11.16 -4.39
N SER A 18 1.12 10.80 -3.12
CA SER A 18 1.87 11.58 -2.14
C SER A 18 2.19 10.75 -0.92
N PHE A 19 3.45 10.75 -0.50
CA PHE A 19 3.86 10.11 0.74
C PHE A 19 3.33 10.86 1.95
N SER A 20 3.28 12.20 1.88
CA SER A 20 2.76 13.01 2.99
C SER A 20 1.28 12.75 3.24
N ARG A 21 0.48 12.73 2.17
CA ARG A 21 -0.96 12.46 2.28
C ARG A 21 -1.21 11.03 2.72
N ALA A 22 -0.40 10.10 2.22
CA ALA A 22 -0.51 8.70 2.63
C ALA A 22 -0.25 8.56 4.13
N ALA A 23 0.76 9.27 4.64
CA ALA A 23 1.07 9.25 6.06
C ALA A 23 -0.12 9.74 6.90
N GLU A 24 -0.78 10.80 6.48
CA GLU A 24 -1.97 11.30 7.16
C GLU A 24 -3.10 10.26 7.15
N ALA A 25 -3.35 9.66 6.00
CA ALA A 25 -4.40 8.65 5.85
C ALA A 25 -4.13 7.39 6.65
N LEU A 26 -2.86 7.05 6.82
CA LEU A 26 -2.42 5.85 7.55
C LEU A 26 -2.13 6.12 9.04
N TYR A 27 -2.36 7.33 9.50
CA TYR A 27 -2.11 7.73 10.89
C TYR A 27 -0.67 7.47 11.32
N THR A 28 0.26 7.83 10.45
CA THR A 28 1.69 7.65 10.71
C THR A 28 2.47 8.85 10.18
N THR A 29 3.80 8.76 10.20
CA THR A 29 4.67 9.84 9.74
C THR A 29 5.16 9.58 8.32
N GLN A 30 5.52 10.64 7.61
CA GLN A 30 6.06 10.50 6.26
C GLN A 30 7.38 9.70 6.24
N PRO A 31 8.32 9.91 7.19
CA PRO A 31 9.51 9.06 7.23
C PRO A 31 9.20 7.58 7.39
N ASN A 32 8.15 7.23 8.14
CA ASN A 32 7.76 5.84 8.28
C ASN A 32 7.20 5.28 6.98
N VAL A 33 6.37 6.05 6.26
CA VAL A 33 5.87 5.64 4.95
C VAL A 33 7.05 5.41 4.00
N SER A 34 7.99 6.36 3.92
CA SER A 34 9.16 6.23 3.06
C SER A 34 9.97 4.99 3.38
N LYS A 35 10.13 4.69 4.68
CA LYS A 35 10.87 3.51 5.13
C LYS A 35 10.19 2.22 4.70
N VAL A 36 8.87 2.14 4.88
CA VAL A 36 8.10 0.95 4.50
C VAL A 36 8.20 0.72 3.00
N ILE A 37 8.03 1.77 2.19
CA ILE A 37 8.13 1.66 0.74
C ILE A 37 9.54 1.23 0.32
N ARG A 38 10.57 1.82 0.92
CA ARG A 38 11.96 1.47 0.59
C ARG A 38 12.25 0.00 0.91
N THR A 39 11.74 -0.48 2.04
CA THR A 39 11.91 -1.88 2.41
C THR A 39 11.23 -2.79 1.40
N LEU A 40 10.03 -2.42 0.95
CA LEU A 40 9.31 -3.17 -0.07
C LEU A 40 10.11 -3.19 -1.39
N GLU A 41 10.64 -2.04 -1.80
CA GLU A 41 11.46 -1.97 -3.01
C GLU A 41 12.70 -2.84 -2.91
N GLN A 42 13.33 -2.87 -1.74
CA GLN A 42 14.50 -3.72 -1.51
C GLN A 42 14.15 -5.20 -1.62
N GLU A 43 13.02 -5.61 -1.07
CA GLU A 43 12.58 -7.00 -1.17
C GLU A 43 12.21 -7.39 -2.60
N LEU A 44 11.62 -6.48 -3.36
CA LEU A 44 11.25 -6.73 -4.75
C LEU A 44 12.45 -6.64 -5.71
N GLY A 45 13.46 -5.85 -5.34
CA GLY A 45 14.66 -5.69 -6.14
C GLY A 45 14.57 -4.59 -7.20
N PHE A 46 13.59 -3.69 -7.12
CA PHE A 46 13.45 -2.57 -8.04
C PHE A 46 12.63 -1.45 -7.43
N SER A 47 12.71 -0.27 -8.02
CA SER A 47 11.97 0.90 -7.55
C SER A 47 10.51 0.87 -8.00
N LEU A 48 9.62 1.26 -7.12
CA LEU A 48 8.18 1.36 -7.40
C LEU A 48 7.79 2.76 -7.82
N PHE A 49 8.50 3.77 -7.30
CA PHE A 49 8.20 5.17 -7.54
C PHE A 49 9.40 5.93 -8.07
N ILE A 50 9.11 6.95 -8.87
CA ILE A 50 10.07 7.97 -9.26
C ILE A 50 9.65 9.24 -8.52
N ARG A 51 10.59 9.82 -7.75
CA ARG A 51 10.31 11.07 -7.03
C ARG A 51 10.50 12.24 -7.96
N GLN A 52 9.56 13.17 -7.94
CA GLN A 52 9.60 14.40 -8.73
C GLN A 52 9.37 15.58 -7.80
N SER A 53 9.64 16.80 -8.29
CA SER A 53 9.45 18.02 -7.51
C SER A 53 8.01 18.20 -7.04
N ARG A 54 7.04 17.64 -7.76
CA ARG A 54 5.61 17.78 -7.45
C ARG A 54 4.99 16.47 -6.98
N GLY A 55 5.77 15.58 -6.40
CA GLY A 55 5.23 14.35 -5.84
C GLY A 55 5.91 13.11 -6.41
N ILE A 56 5.13 12.06 -6.58
CA ILE A 56 5.65 10.76 -6.99
C ILE A 56 4.85 10.22 -8.15
N VAL A 57 5.53 9.47 -9.03
CA VAL A 57 4.85 8.72 -10.08
C VAL A 57 5.35 7.28 -10.06
N LEU A 58 4.54 6.37 -10.54
CA LEU A 58 4.91 4.96 -10.59
C LEU A 58 5.91 4.69 -11.70
N THR A 59 6.85 3.79 -11.43
CA THR A 59 7.67 3.19 -12.48
C THR A 59 6.80 2.21 -13.26
N SER A 60 7.30 1.72 -14.41
CA SER A 60 6.59 0.68 -15.17
C SER A 60 6.35 -0.56 -14.32
N ARG A 61 7.38 -0.99 -13.58
CA ARG A 61 7.24 -2.14 -12.68
C ARG A 61 6.32 -1.84 -11.52
N GLY A 62 6.34 -0.60 -11.04
CA GLY A 62 5.41 -0.16 -9.99
C GLY A 62 3.96 -0.30 -10.40
N ARG A 63 3.63 -0.01 -11.66
CA ARG A 63 2.27 -0.18 -12.18
C ARG A 63 1.85 -1.65 -12.14
N ARG A 64 2.75 -2.55 -12.53
CA ARG A 64 2.45 -3.98 -12.50
C ARG A 64 2.28 -4.47 -11.06
N VAL A 65 3.15 -4.02 -10.17
CA VAL A 65 3.03 -4.38 -8.75
C VAL A 65 1.72 -3.84 -8.17
N TYR A 66 1.31 -2.63 -8.59
CA TYR A 66 0.06 -2.06 -8.11
C TYR A 66 -1.15 -2.93 -8.49
N GLU A 67 -1.16 -3.51 -9.68
CA GLU A 67 -2.24 -4.41 -10.09
C GLU A 67 -2.38 -5.59 -9.12
N TYR A 68 -1.25 -6.19 -8.71
CA TYR A 68 -1.28 -7.29 -7.74
C TYR A 68 -1.59 -6.80 -6.34
N ALA A 69 -0.94 -5.71 -5.92
CA ALA A 69 -1.07 -5.19 -4.56
C ALA A 69 -2.50 -4.74 -4.27
N SER A 70 -3.14 -4.04 -5.21
CA SER A 70 -4.50 -3.57 -5.01
C SER A 70 -5.49 -4.72 -4.85
N LYS A 71 -5.30 -5.79 -5.61
CA LYS A 71 -6.14 -6.98 -5.49
C LYS A 71 -5.91 -7.69 -4.15
N ALA A 72 -4.65 -7.78 -3.71
CA ALA A 72 -4.32 -8.41 -2.45
C ALA A 72 -4.94 -7.65 -1.28
N VAL A 73 -4.83 -6.33 -1.27
CA VAL A 73 -5.42 -5.50 -0.23
C VAL A 73 -6.94 -5.61 -0.23
N GLU A 74 -7.55 -5.59 -1.42
CA GLU A 74 -8.99 -5.76 -1.57
C GLU A 74 -9.45 -7.10 -1.01
N GLN A 75 -8.71 -8.18 -1.25
CA GLN A 75 -9.05 -9.49 -0.72
C GLN A 75 -9.00 -9.52 0.81
N VAL A 76 -8.01 -8.87 1.40
CA VAL A 76 -7.93 -8.79 2.86
C VAL A 76 -9.12 -7.99 3.42
N GLU A 77 -9.47 -6.89 2.77
CA GLU A 77 -10.63 -6.08 3.17
C GLU A 77 -11.93 -6.89 3.09
N GLN A 78 -12.09 -7.66 2.02
CA GLN A 78 -13.25 -8.52 1.85
C GLN A 78 -13.30 -9.63 2.90
N LEU A 79 -12.15 -10.20 3.23
CA LEU A 79 -12.06 -11.20 4.29
C LEU A 79 -12.51 -10.63 5.64
N VAL A 80 -12.04 -9.43 5.96
CA VAL A 80 -12.41 -8.77 7.23
C VAL A 80 -13.90 -8.47 7.26
N SER A 81 -14.46 -7.97 6.14
CA SER A 81 -15.89 -7.71 6.04
C SER A 81 -16.71 -8.98 6.22
N PHE A 82 -16.30 -10.05 5.57
CA PHE A 82 -16.98 -11.34 5.70
C PHE A 82 -16.97 -11.82 7.16
N ALA A 83 -15.81 -11.74 7.81
CA ALA A 83 -15.67 -12.20 9.19
C ALA A 83 -16.57 -11.41 10.15
N ARG A 84 -16.72 -10.10 9.92
CA ARG A 84 -17.60 -9.27 10.75
C ARG A 84 -19.06 -9.61 10.53
N MET A 85 -19.47 -9.85 9.30
CA MET A 85 -20.83 -10.23 8.97
C MET A 85 -21.18 -11.61 9.56
N ASP A 86 -20.25 -12.55 9.43
CA ASP A 86 -20.44 -13.91 9.93
C ASP A 86 -20.63 -13.92 11.45
N LYS A 87 -19.84 -13.11 12.16
CA LYS A 87 -20.01 -12.95 13.61
C LYS A 87 -21.38 -12.41 13.98
N GLY A 88 -21.92 -11.50 13.16
CA GLY A 88 -23.26 -10.96 13.37
C GLY A 88 -24.33 -12.01 13.19
N GLU A 89 -24.16 -12.93 12.26
CA GLU A 89 -25.12 -13.98 11.97
C GLU A 89 -25.16 -15.07 13.02
N GLU A 90 -24.07 -15.31 13.73
CA GLU A 90 -24.01 -16.31 14.77
C GLU A 90 -24.79 -15.93 16.04
N LEU A 91 -25.19 -14.70 16.13
CA LEU A 91 -25.99 -14.23 17.25
C LEU A 91 -27.46 -14.50 17.02
#